data_438f68c1e05de24dfa12bc4c751f6362
#
_entry.id   438f68c1e05de24dfa12bc4c751f6362
#
_cell.length_a   1.000
_cell.length_b   1.000
_cell.length_c   1.000
_cell.angle_alpha   90.00
_cell.angle_beta   90.00
_cell.angle_gamma   90.00
#
_symmetry.space_group_name_H-M   'P 1'
#
loop_
_entity.id
_entity.type
_entity.pdbx_description
1 polymer ?
#
loop_
_entity_poly.entity_id
_entity_poly.type
_entity_poly.pdbx_seq_one_letter_code
_entity_poly.pdbx_strand_id
1 'polypeptide(L)'
;DYYWSQWNSEIMIKQFKEAVALQPDGIAIYGFPGDAAMRPIIKEAREMGIVITTMNTPLPDLEAELKTEGFGYAGADLFAAGFNLGKKAVEVCGLSAGDKAFVWGLASMPNRGERTKGAIAGVEEMGVEVVYQEIPDNVNSDASQGTPMYVATYSANPDIKMAITDHGGLTASLPTYMKAAGHGSEEVCGAGFDLSAPIVDGINSGYIDIVIDQQPFIQGYMPIVQLYLTTKFGMAGLAMDTGAAFVTKANI
;
A
#
# COMPACT_ATOMS: atom_id res chain seq x y z
N ASP A 1 6.27 -17.64 -15.08
CA ASP A 1 7.15 -16.48 -15.30
C ASP A 1 6.82 -15.39 -14.29
N TYR A 2 7.78 -14.53 -14.02
CA TYR A 2 7.67 -13.44 -13.06
C TYR A 2 8.20 -12.15 -13.69
N TYR A 3 7.45 -11.05 -13.55
CA TYR A 3 7.81 -9.74 -14.06
C TYR A 3 7.85 -8.73 -12.92
N TRP A 4 8.82 -7.83 -12.92
CA TRP A 4 8.98 -6.79 -11.92
C TRP A 4 9.03 -5.40 -12.56
N SER A 5 8.01 -4.59 -12.32
CA SER A 5 7.85 -3.26 -12.94
C SER A 5 8.47 -2.11 -12.13
N GLN A 6 9.04 -2.38 -10.96
CA GLN A 6 9.57 -1.34 -10.05
C GLN A 6 8.53 -0.26 -9.70
N TRP A 7 7.26 -0.66 -9.57
CA TRP A 7 6.15 0.26 -9.31
C TRP A 7 5.94 1.34 -10.38
N ASN A 8 6.44 1.12 -11.59
CA ASN A 8 6.24 1.99 -12.73
C ASN A 8 5.07 1.49 -13.58
N SER A 9 4.05 2.34 -13.77
CA SER A 9 2.82 1.98 -14.48
C SER A 9 3.05 1.64 -15.94
N GLU A 10 3.93 2.37 -16.65
CA GLU A 10 4.21 2.12 -18.07
C GLU A 10 4.94 0.80 -18.27
N ILE A 11 5.93 0.52 -17.42
CA ILE A 11 6.65 -0.78 -17.44
C ILE A 11 5.68 -1.91 -17.12
N MET A 12 4.78 -1.74 -16.16
CA MET A 12 3.79 -2.76 -15.78
C MET A 12 2.84 -3.08 -16.94
N ILE A 13 2.30 -2.06 -17.60
CA ILE A 13 1.44 -2.22 -18.78
C ILE A 13 2.20 -2.94 -19.91
N LYS A 14 3.44 -2.57 -20.17
CA LYS A 14 4.29 -3.22 -21.18
C LYS A 14 4.49 -4.72 -20.85
N GLN A 15 4.92 -5.01 -19.61
CA GLN A 15 5.16 -6.39 -19.15
C GLN A 15 3.87 -7.22 -19.16
N PHE A 16 2.72 -6.61 -18.83
CA PHE A 16 1.45 -7.32 -18.91
C PHE A 16 1.10 -7.68 -20.35
N LYS A 17 1.30 -6.78 -21.33
CA LYS A 17 1.14 -7.11 -22.76
C LYS A 17 2.06 -8.24 -23.22
N GLU A 18 3.31 -8.22 -22.76
CA GLU A 18 4.27 -9.30 -23.05
C GLU A 18 3.80 -10.64 -22.47
N ALA A 19 3.28 -10.65 -21.24
CA ALA A 19 2.71 -11.84 -20.62
C ALA A 19 1.45 -12.35 -21.36
N VAL A 20 0.56 -11.46 -21.79
CA VAL A 20 -0.64 -11.81 -22.59
C VAL A 20 -0.23 -12.45 -23.93
N ALA A 21 0.81 -11.95 -24.58
CA ALA A 21 1.29 -12.50 -25.84
C ALA A 21 1.81 -13.95 -25.74
N LEU A 22 2.21 -14.40 -24.54
CA LEU A 22 2.57 -15.80 -24.27
C LEU A 22 1.40 -16.75 -24.12
N GLN A 23 0.16 -16.22 -24.07
CA GLN A 23 -1.09 -16.99 -23.95
C GLN A 23 -1.09 -18.00 -22.78
N PRO A 24 -0.76 -17.60 -21.54
CA PRO A 24 -0.85 -18.49 -20.40
C PRO A 24 -2.31 -18.79 -20.05
N ASP A 25 -2.54 -19.80 -19.20
CA ASP A 25 -3.88 -20.10 -18.67
C ASP A 25 -4.41 -18.97 -17.76
N GLY A 26 -3.53 -18.23 -17.10
CA GLY A 26 -3.91 -17.13 -16.21
C GLY A 26 -2.75 -16.21 -15.83
N ILE A 27 -3.09 -14.97 -15.44
CA ILE A 27 -2.13 -13.96 -15.02
C ILE A 27 -2.64 -13.29 -13.73
N ALA A 28 -1.78 -13.23 -12.71
CA ALA A 28 -1.98 -12.43 -11.50
C ALA A 28 -1.20 -11.12 -11.62
N ILE A 29 -1.88 -9.98 -11.40
CA ILE A 29 -1.30 -8.65 -11.60
C ILE A 29 -1.57 -7.70 -10.44
N TYR A 30 -0.73 -6.67 -10.29
CA TYR A 30 -1.07 -5.50 -9.49
C TYR A 30 -1.98 -4.55 -10.27
N GLY A 31 -3.02 -4.03 -9.64
CA GLY A 31 -3.90 -3.02 -10.25
C GLY A 31 -3.33 -1.59 -10.26
N PHE A 32 -2.02 -1.43 -9.99
CA PHE A 32 -1.35 -0.16 -9.77
C PHE A 32 -1.60 0.93 -10.84
N PRO A 33 -1.67 0.62 -12.16
CA PRO A 33 -2.00 1.61 -13.19
C PRO A 33 -3.46 2.10 -13.16
N GLY A 34 -4.35 1.41 -12.43
CA GLY A 34 -5.77 1.74 -12.32
C GLY A 34 -6.65 1.15 -13.41
N ASP A 35 -7.99 1.12 -13.16
CA ASP A 35 -8.98 0.50 -14.05
C ASP A 35 -8.93 1.02 -15.48
N ALA A 36 -8.87 2.34 -15.66
CA ALA A 36 -8.91 2.96 -16.98
C ALA A 36 -7.74 2.51 -17.88
N ALA A 37 -6.54 2.44 -17.32
CA ALA A 37 -5.34 2.04 -18.05
C ALA A 37 -5.30 0.53 -18.33
N MET A 38 -5.77 -0.29 -17.38
CA MET A 38 -5.69 -1.75 -17.48
C MET A 38 -6.85 -2.37 -18.26
N ARG A 39 -8.01 -1.74 -18.28
CA ARG A 39 -9.24 -2.26 -18.91
C ARG A 39 -9.07 -2.77 -20.34
N PRO A 40 -8.47 -2.01 -21.29
CA PRO A 40 -8.35 -2.47 -22.67
C PRO A 40 -7.56 -3.80 -22.78
N ILE A 41 -6.44 -3.90 -22.06
CA ILE A 41 -5.54 -5.05 -22.12
C ILE A 41 -6.15 -6.26 -21.40
N ILE A 42 -6.85 -6.03 -20.29
CA ILE A 42 -7.56 -7.11 -19.56
C ILE A 42 -8.67 -7.68 -20.43
N LYS A 43 -9.44 -6.84 -21.14
CA LYS A 43 -10.47 -7.32 -22.06
C LYS A 43 -9.87 -8.15 -23.19
N GLU A 44 -8.81 -7.67 -23.83
CA GLU A 44 -8.08 -8.41 -24.86
C GLU A 44 -7.60 -9.78 -24.34
N ALA A 45 -6.95 -9.82 -23.18
CA ALA A 45 -6.47 -11.06 -22.57
C ALA A 45 -7.62 -12.05 -22.32
N ARG A 46 -8.75 -11.57 -21.87
CA ARG A 46 -9.94 -12.40 -21.61
C ARG A 46 -10.58 -12.94 -22.89
N GLU A 47 -10.62 -12.16 -23.96
CA GLU A 47 -11.07 -12.62 -25.28
C GLU A 47 -10.19 -13.77 -25.80
N MET A 48 -8.92 -13.81 -25.38
CA MET A 48 -7.98 -14.91 -25.64
C MET A 48 -8.15 -16.11 -24.69
N GLY A 49 -9.08 -16.04 -23.74
CA GLY A 49 -9.35 -17.10 -22.75
C GLY A 49 -8.45 -17.09 -21.53
N ILE A 50 -7.65 -16.03 -21.31
CA ILE A 50 -6.73 -15.92 -20.18
C ILE A 50 -7.51 -15.46 -18.95
N VAL A 51 -7.41 -16.20 -17.84
CA VAL A 51 -7.97 -15.79 -16.55
C VAL A 51 -7.11 -14.75 -15.89
N ILE A 52 -7.70 -13.64 -15.44
CA ILE A 52 -6.98 -12.55 -14.77
C ILE A 52 -7.47 -12.38 -13.33
N THR A 53 -6.55 -12.17 -12.42
CA THR A 53 -6.84 -11.79 -11.02
C THR A 53 -5.90 -10.69 -10.56
N THR A 54 -6.29 -9.94 -9.53
CA THR A 54 -5.48 -8.84 -9.00
C THR A 54 -4.98 -9.12 -7.59
N MET A 55 -3.87 -8.46 -7.23
CA MET A 55 -3.28 -8.50 -5.90
C MET A 55 -2.78 -7.11 -5.48
N ASN A 56 -2.68 -6.87 -4.18
CA ASN A 56 -2.15 -5.67 -3.54
C ASN A 56 -2.91 -4.36 -3.85
N THR A 57 -3.10 -4.02 -5.12
CA THR A 57 -3.89 -2.87 -5.55
C THR A 57 -5.07 -3.38 -6.38
N PRO A 58 -6.32 -3.10 -5.99
CA PRO A 58 -7.50 -3.58 -6.68
C PRO A 58 -7.76 -2.84 -7.99
N LEU A 59 -8.56 -3.46 -8.83
CA LEU A 59 -9.23 -2.83 -9.98
C LEU A 59 -10.75 -2.97 -9.75
N PRO A 60 -11.35 -2.11 -8.90
CA PRO A 60 -12.69 -2.34 -8.37
C PRO A 60 -13.79 -2.34 -9.43
N ASP A 61 -13.68 -1.51 -10.47
CA ASP A 61 -14.66 -1.50 -11.57
C ASP A 61 -14.59 -2.78 -12.38
N LEU A 62 -13.38 -3.26 -12.67
CA LEU A 62 -13.17 -4.53 -13.39
C LEU A 62 -13.54 -5.74 -12.53
N GLU A 63 -13.27 -5.70 -11.23
CA GLU A 63 -13.69 -6.74 -10.31
C GLU A 63 -15.22 -6.85 -10.27
N ALA A 64 -15.93 -5.73 -10.14
CA ALA A 64 -17.40 -5.72 -10.13
C ALA A 64 -17.98 -6.25 -11.45
N GLU A 65 -17.38 -5.90 -12.59
CA GLU A 65 -17.81 -6.33 -13.93
C GLU A 65 -17.55 -7.82 -14.19
N LEU A 66 -16.37 -8.33 -13.79
CA LEU A 66 -15.83 -9.62 -14.23
C LEU A 66 -15.73 -10.68 -13.13
N LYS A 67 -16.23 -10.42 -11.93
CA LYS A 67 -16.14 -11.33 -10.79
C LYS A 67 -16.70 -12.73 -11.06
N THR A 68 -17.85 -12.81 -11.73
CA THR A 68 -18.49 -14.09 -12.08
C THR A 68 -17.68 -14.90 -13.10
N GLU A 69 -16.75 -14.24 -13.77
CA GLU A 69 -15.89 -14.83 -14.79
C GLU A 69 -14.45 -15.10 -14.25
N GLY A 70 -14.30 -15.10 -12.93
CA GLY A 70 -13.05 -15.46 -12.26
C GLY A 70 -12.11 -14.31 -11.94
N PHE A 71 -12.50 -13.05 -12.20
CA PHE A 71 -11.71 -11.90 -11.81
C PHE A 71 -11.84 -11.63 -10.31
N GLY A 72 -10.72 -11.68 -9.57
CA GLY A 72 -10.73 -11.51 -8.12
C GLY A 72 -9.63 -10.59 -7.62
N TYR A 73 -9.58 -10.47 -6.30
CA TYR A 73 -8.62 -9.63 -5.60
C TYR A 73 -8.11 -10.28 -4.31
N ALA A 74 -6.81 -10.24 -4.10
CA ALA A 74 -6.20 -10.56 -2.81
C ALA A 74 -5.30 -9.39 -2.36
N GLY A 75 -5.72 -8.64 -1.36
CA GLY A 75 -5.02 -7.46 -0.88
C GLY A 75 -5.82 -6.77 0.22
N ALA A 76 -5.30 -5.65 0.73
CA ALA A 76 -6.02 -4.84 1.71
C ALA A 76 -7.20 -4.09 1.06
N ASP A 77 -8.30 -3.94 1.78
CA ASP A 77 -9.22 -2.82 1.50
C ASP A 77 -8.45 -1.53 1.78
N LEU A 78 -8.02 -0.86 0.71
CA LEU A 78 -7.02 0.21 0.83
C LEU A 78 -7.54 1.38 1.67
N PHE A 79 -8.79 1.82 1.44
CA PHE A 79 -9.35 2.93 2.22
C PHE A 79 -9.54 2.53 3.68
N ALA A 80 -10.16 1.38 3.94
CA ALA A 80 -10.41 0.91 5.29
C ALA A 80 -9.11 0.67 6.07
N ALA A 81 -8.09 0.07 5.43
CA ALA A 81 -6.78 -0.14 6.03
C ALA A 81 -6.11 1.19 6.41
N GLY A 82 -6.11 2.18 5.49
CA GLY A 82 -5.59 3.51 5.77
C GLY A 82 -6.34 4.19 6.91
N PHE A 83 -7.67 4.21 6.85
CA PHE A 83 -8.53 4.84 7.85
C PHE A 83 -8.33 4.25 9.25
N ASN A 84 -8.31 2.93 9.33
CA ASN A 84 -8.09 2.23 10.60
C ASN A 84 -6.67 2.46 11.14
N LEU A 85 -5.65 2.50 10.25
CA LEU A 85 -4.28 2.85 10.65
C LEU A 85 -4.23 4.28 11.21
N GLY A 86 -4.82 5.26 10.52
CA GLY A 86 -4.83 6.66 10.95
C GLY A 86 -5.42 6.80 12.35
N LYS A 87 -6.61 6.23 12.58
CA LYS A 87 -7.24 6.24 13.91
C LYS A 87 -6.40 5.53 14.96
N LYS A 88 -5.94 4.31 14.64
CA LYS A 88 -5.19 3.51 15.61
C LYS A 88 -3.83 4.11 15.95
N ALA A 89 -3.18 4.76 14.98
CA ALA A 89 -1.93 5.48 15.22
C ALA A 89 -2.14 6.67 16.16
N VAL A 90 -3.20 7.48 15.97
CA VAL A 90 -3.53 8.57 16.90
C VAL A 90 -3.73 8.05 18.33
N GLU A 91 -4.43 6.92 18.51
CA GLU A 91 -4.62 6.29 19.84
C GLU A 91 -3.30 5.80 20.45
N VAL A 92 -2.50 5.05 19.68
CA VAL A 92 -1.23 4.45 20.15
C VAL A 92 -0.22 5.52 20.49
N CYS A 93 -0.15 6.58 19.68
CA CYS A 93 0.77 7.70 19.88
C CYS A 93 0.28 8.72 20.92
N GLY A 94 -0.94 8.57 21.42
CA GLY A 94 -1.50 9.47 22.44
C GLY A 94 -1.74 10.91 21.95
N LEU A 95 -1.99 11.11 20.65
CA LEU A 95 -2.28 12.43 20.11
C LEU A 95 -3.69 12.89 20.54
N SER A 96 -3.84 14.20 20.64
CA SER A 96 -5.08 14.89 21.00
C SER A 96 -5.56 15.79 19.85
N ALA A 97 -6.81 16.21 19.91
CA ALA A 97 -7.34 17.17 18.95
C ALA A 97 -6.51 18.47 18.92
N GLY A 98 -6.17 18.91 17.71
CA GLY A 98 -5.28 20.06 17.45
C GLY A 98 -3.79 19.73 17.39
N ASP A 99 -3.38 18.49 17.71
CA ASP A 99 -2.03 18.02 17.39
C ASP A 99 -1.85 17.83 15.87
N LYS A 100 -0.60 17.74 15.39
CA LYS A 100 -0.29 17.59 13.97
C LYS A 100 0.32 16.25 13.65
N ALA A 101 -0.11 15.67 12.54
CA ALA A 101 0.45 14.47 11.94
C ALA A 101 0.90 14.72 10.49
N PHE A 102 2.05 14.19 10.13
CA PHE A 102 2.53 14.16 8.76
C PHE A 102 2.07 12.88 8.08
N VAL A 103 1.31 12.98 6.99
CA VAL A 103 0.93 11.85 6.15
C VAL A 103 1.66 11.97 4.82
N TRP A 104 2.54 11.01 4.56
CA TRP A 104 3.34 10.95 3.34
C TRP A 104 2.87 9.79 2.46
N GLY A 105 2.21 10.11 1.36
CA GLY A 105 1.47 9.10 0.61
C GLY A 105 1.31 9.41 -0.87
N LEU A 106 0.42 8.66 -1.52
CA LEU A 106 0.18 8.64 -2.97
C LEU A 106 -1.29 8.98 -3.29
N ALA A 107 -1.88 9.99 -2.63
CA ALA A 107 -3.31 10.29 -2.73
C ALA A 107 -3.79 10.57 -4.17
N SER A 108 -2.92 11.01 -5.05
CA SER A 108 -3.24 11.29 -6.45
C SER A 108 -3.29 10.03 -7.34
N MET A 109 -2.73 8.91 -6.88
CA MET A 109 -2.68 7.69 -7.68
C MET A 109 -4.06 7.03 -7.79
N PRO A 110 -4.48 6.62 -9.01
CA PRO A 110 -5.73 5.89 -9.18
C PRO A 110 -5.78 4.63 -8.32
N ASN A 111 -6.92 4.36 -7.68
CA ASN A 111 -7.15 3.24 -6.77
C ASN A 111 -6.13 3.14 -5.61
N ARG A 112 -4.83 3.13 -5.90
CA ARG A 112 -3.75 3.04 -4.93
C ARG A 112 -3.78 4.17 -3.89
N GLY A 113 -4.21 5.36 -4.30
CA GLY A 113 -4.34 6.54 -3.44
C GLY A 113 -5.40 6.44 -2.36
N GLU A 114 -6.34 5.49 -2.46
CA GLU A 114 -7.38 5.31 -1.46
C GLU A 114 -6.81 5.00 -0.07
N ARG A 115 -5.68 4.30 0.02
CA ARG A 115 -4.98 4.07 1.29
C ARG A 115 -4.54 5.36 1.96
N THR A 116 -3.92 6.26 1.22
CA THR A 116 -3.49 7.57 1.72
C THR A 116 -4.69 8.42 2.14
N LYS A 117 -5.75 8.46 1.31
CA LYS A 117 -6.99 9.18 1.63
C LYS A 117 -7.65 8.63 2.89
N GLY A 118 -7.65 7.30 3.04
CA GLY A 118 -8.11 6.65 4.26
C GLY A 118 -7.29 7.09 5.48
N ALA A 119 -5.96 7.07 5.40
CA ALA A 119 -5.09 7.47 6.51
C ALA A 119 -5.32 8.94 6.92
N ILE A 120 -5.45 9.85 5.95
CA ILE A 120 -5.80 11.24 6.19
C ILE A 120 -7.15 11.33 6.93
N ALA A 121 -8.19 10.71 6.37
CA ALA A 121 -9.53 10.75 6.95
C ALA A 121 -9.58 10.15 8.37
N GLY A 122 -8.83 9.07 8.63
CA GLY A 122 -8.76 8.45 9.96
C GLY A 122 -8.08 9.33 11.01
N VAL A 123 -7.04 10.06 10.62
CA VAL A 123 -6.35 11.03 11.50
C VAL A 123 -7.24 12.24 11.78
N GLU A 124 -7.87 12.81 10.73
CA GLU A 124 -8.76 13.96 10.84
C GLU A 124 -10.02 13.65 11.66
N GLU A 125 -10.57 12.43 11.58
CA GLU A 125 -11.72 12.01 12.40
C GLU A 125 -11.41 12.07 13.91
N MET A 126 -10.14 11.90 14.28
CA MET A 126 -9.67 12.01 15.65
C MET A 126 -9.38 13.46 16.08
N GLY A 127 -9.64 14.44 15.20
CA GLY A 127 -9.39 15.86 15.44
C GLY A 127 -7.94 16.30 15.31
N VAL A 128 -7.06 15.46 14.76
CA VAL A 128 -5.63 15.76 14.52
C VAL A 128 -5.47 16.43 13.16
N GLU A 129 -4.68 17.51 13.11
CA GLU A 129 -4.40 18.23 11.87
C GLU A 129 -3.43 17.43 10.98
N VAL A 130 -3.73 17.35 9.67
CA VAL A 130 -2.89 16.62 8.73
C VAL A 130 -2.03 17.56 7.89
N VAL A 131 -0.71 17.38 7.95
CA VAL A 131 0.24 17.90 6.97
C VAL A 131 0.47 16.79 5.94
N TYR A 132 -0.14 16.95 4.76
CA TYR A 132 -0.01 15.97 3.69
C TYR A 132 1.07 16.35 2.70
N GLN A 133 1.80 15.34 2.20
CA GLN A 133 2.72 15.48 1.09
C GLN A 133 2.64 14.28 0.16
N GLU A 134 2.59 14.55 -1.15
CA GLU A 134 2.67 13.50 -2.17
C GLU A 134 4.09 12.93 -2.24
N ILE A 135 4.21 11.63 -2.44
CA ILE A 135 5.48 10.95 -2.66
C ILE A 135 5.86 11.13 -4.14
N PRO A 136 7.00 11.78 -4.47
CA PRO A 136 7.43 11.88 -5.85
C PRO A 136 7.98 10.55 -6.37
N ASP A 137 7.92 10.33 -7.68
CA ASP A 137 8.27 9.06 -8.34
C ASP A 137 9.65 8.53 -7.97
N ASN A 138 10.65 9.42 -7.86
CA ASN A 138 12.00 9.01 -7.48
C ASN A 138 12.09 8.49 -6.04
N VAL A 139 11.29 9.03 -5.12
CA VAL A 139 11.22 8.57 -3.72
C VAL A 139 10.36 7.31 -3.63
N ASN A 140 9.29 7.21 -4.42
CA ASN A 140 8.46 6.00 -4.49
C ASN A 140 9.25 4.79 -4.98
N SER A 141 10.16 4.99 -5.94
CA SER A 141 11.03 3.92 -6.45
C SER A 141 12.25 3.64 -5.57
N ASP A 142 12.75 4.64 -4.84
CA ASP A 142 13.91 4.56 -3.95
C ASP A 142 13.69 5.44 -2.71
N ALA A 143 13.20 4.84 -1.63
CA ALA A 143 12.90 5.53 -0.38
C ALA A 143 14.11 6.27 0.22
N SER A 144 15.36 5.84 -0.07
CA SER A 144 16.56 6.52 0.43
C SER A 144 16.67 7.99 -0.01
N GLN A 145 16.05 8.34 -1.14
CA GLN A 145 16.00 9.70 -1.67
C GLN A 145 15.02 10.62 -0.92
N GLY A 146 14.21 10.06 -0.02
CA GLY A 146 13.20 10.80 0.73
C GLY A 146 13.74 11.63 1.89
N THR A 147 14.96 11.38 2.37
CA THR A 147 15.52 12.05 3.56
C THR A 147 15.44 13.58 3.49
N PRO A 148 15.87 14.25 2.41
CA PRO A 148 15.83 15.72 2.37
C PRO A 148 14.41 16.28 2.47
N MET A 149 13.44 15.60 1.86
CA MET A 149 12.04 15.98 1.85
C MET A 149 11.41 15.83 3.24
N TYR A 150 11.68 14.73 3.91
CA TYR A 150 11.24 14.51 5.30
C TYR A 150 11.77 15.60 6.23
N VAL A 151 13.09 15.87 6.17
CA VAL A 151 13.76 16.92 6.98
C VAL A 151 13.14 18.30 6.70
N ALA A 152 12.91 18.64 5.42
CA ALA A 152 12.30 19.91 5.06
C ALA A 152 10.87 20.07 5.60
N THR A 153 10.07 18.99 5.57
CA THR A 153 8.69 18.98 6.11
C THR A 153 8.68 19.26 7.61
N TYR A 154 9.54 18.59 8.38
CA TYR A 154 9.64 18.82 9.83
C TYR A 154 10.24 20.17 10.17
N SER A 155 11.20 20.66 9.39
CA SER A 155 11.77 22.01 9.59
C SER A 155 10.70 23.10 9.40
N ALA A 156 9.77 22.90 8.47
CA ALA A 156 8.66 23.82 8.23
C ALA A 156 7.50 23.65 9.23
N ASN A 157 7.39 22.49 9.89
CA ASN A 157 6.31 22.14 10.81
C ASN A 157 6.90 21.42 12.04
N PRO A 158 7.61 22.13 12.92
CA PRO A 158 8.32 21.51 14.04
C PRO A 158 7.41 20.96 15.14
N ASP A 159 6.13 21.21 15.06
CA ASP A 159 5.08 20.75 15.97
C ASP A 159 4.39 19.44 15.53
N ILE A 160 4.86 18.80 14.44
CA ILE A 160 4.41 17.47 14.03
C ILE A 160 4.83 16.44 15.08
N LYS A 161 3.86 15.65 15.58
CA LYS A 161 4.07 14.61 16.59
C LYS A 161 4.03 13.18 16.04
N MET A 162 3.53 12.98 14.83
CA MET A 162 3.39 11.67 14.22
C MET A 162 3.70 11.73 12.73
N ALA A 163 4.35 10.68 12.20
CA ALA A 163 4.53 10.47 10.77
C ALA A 163 3.85 9.16 10.34
N ILE A 164 2.99 9.21 9.35
CA ILE A 164 2.40 8.04 8.68
C ILE A 164 2.97 7.94 7.28
N THR A 165 3.54 6.79 6.94
CA THR A 165 4.08 6.48 5.61
C THR A 165 3.25 5.43 4.91
N ASP A 166 3.08 5.58 3.59
CA ASP A 166 2.10 4.85 2.79
C ASP A 166 2.54 3.43 2.37
N HIS A 167 3.84 3.10 2.43
CA HIS A 167 4.34 1.79 2.03
C HIS A 167 5.64 1.40 2.74
N GLY A 168 5.95 0.09 2.72
CA GLY A 168 7.03 -0.51 3.48
C GLY A 168 8.42 0.07 3.24
N GLY A 169 8.74 0.55 2.04
CA GLY A 169 10.03 1.20 1.77
C GLY A 169 10.22 2.47 2.58
N LEU A 170 9.20 3.34 2.63
CA LEU A 170 9.22 4.56 3.45
C LEU A 170 9.12 4.22 4.94
N THR A 171 8.27 3.26 5.32
CA THR A 171 8.14 2.83 6.72
C THR A 171 9.48 2.31 7.26
N ALA A 172 10.18 1.48 6.49
CA ALA A 172 11.51 0.97 6.84
C ALA A 172 12.57 2.08 6.96
N SER A 173 12.35 3.20 6.28
CA SER A 173 13.27 4.35 6.26
C SER A 173 12.97 5.38 7.36
N LEU A 174 11.82 5.28 8.06
CA LEU A 174 11.44 6.23 9.13
C LEU A 174 12.55 6.47 10.17
N PRO A 175 13.24 5.43 10.70
CA PRO A 175 14.32 5.66 11.66
C PRO A 175 15.46 6.53 11.10
N THR A 176 15.76 6.37 9.81
CA THR A 176 16.80 7.18 9.12
C THR A 176 16.34 8.62 8.93
N TYR A 177 15.09 8.80 8.50
CA TYR A 177 14.49 10.12 8.30
C TYR A 177 14.42 10.92 9.60
N MET A 178 13.91 10.30 10.67
CA MET A 178 13.77 10.92 11.99
C MET A 178 15.11 11.34 12.55
N LYS A 179 16.14 10.46 12.50
CA LYS A 179 17.50 10.79 12.90
C LYS A 179 18.10 11.96 12.11
N ALA A 180 17.86 11.99 10.78
CA ALA A 180 18.33 13.08 9.94
C ALA A 180 17.63 14.42 10.25
N ALA A 181 16.38 14.37 10.70
CA ALA A 181 15.63 15.54 11.18
C ALA A 181 16.01 15.96 12.61
N GLY A 182 16.87 15.20 13.29
CA GLY A 182 17.33 15.48 14.66
C GLY A 182 16.44 14.91 15.74
N HIS A 183 15.50 14.00 15.40
CA HIS A 183 14.61 13.35 16.37
C HIS A 183 15.22 12.06 16.92
N GLY A 184 15.15 11.90 18.24
CA GLY A 184 15.41 10.64 18.94
C GLY A 184 14.26 9.66 18.78
N SER A 185 14.46 8.42 19.28
CA SER A 185 13.38 7.46 19.42
C SER A 185 12.31 7.99 20.40
N GLU A 186 11.05 7.70 20.16
CA GLU A 186 9.91 8.11 20.99
C GLU A 186 9.63 9.64 21.01
N GLU A 187 10.35 10.47 20.23
CA GLU A 187 10.06 11.91 20.12
C GLU A 187 8.99 12.21 19.07
N VAL A 188 8.98 11.44 17.97
CA VAL A 188 7.96 11.50 16.93
C VAL A 188 7.45 10.09 16.72
N CYS A 189 6.12 9.91 16.80
CA CYS A 189 5.51 8.61 16.61
C CYS A 189 5.55 8.18 15.14
N GLY A 190 6.01 6.97 14.87
CA GLY A 190 6.11 6.40 13.54
C GLY A 190 4.99 5.39 13.26
N ALA A 191 4.30 5.55 12.13
CA ALA A 191 3.27 4.63 11.69
C ALA A 191 3.40 4.32 10.19
N GLY A 192 2.91 3.15 9.74
CA GLY A 192 2.98 2.83 8.34
C GLY A 192 2.46 1.45 7.98
N PHE A 193 2.96 0.94 6.89
CA PHE A 193 2.55 -0.34 6.31
C PHE A 193 3.72 -1.29 6.18
N ASP A 194 3.38 -2.57 6.11
CA ASP A 194 4.25 -3.71 5.92
C ASP A 194 5.05 -4.12 7.16
N LEU A 195 5.60 -5.33 7.08
CA LEU A 195 6.46 -5.90 8.10
C LEU A 195 7.70 -6.49 7.41
N SER A 196 8.86 -5.92 7.72
CA SER A 196 10.17 -6.36 7.22
C SER A 196 11.19 -6.27 8.34
N ALA A 197 12.35 -6.90 8.19
CA ALA A 197 13.39 -6.84 9.22
C ALA A 197 13.75 -5.40 9.65
N PRO A 198 13.96 -4.41 8.74
CA PRO A 198 14.19 -3.03 9.15
C PRO A 198 13.02 -2.38 9.90
N ILE A 199 11.77 -2.75 9.57
CA ILE A 199 10.59 -2.25 10.29
C ILE A 199 10.51 -2.85 11.69
N VAL A 200 10.79 -4.14 11.84
CA VAL A 200 10.91 -4.82 13.15
C VAL A 200 11.97 -4.15 14.02
N ASP A 201 13.14 -3.86 13.44
CA ASP A 201 14.20 -3.12 14.13
C ASP A 201 13.75 -1.69 14.51
N GLY A 202 12.99 -1.03 13.65
CA GLY A 202 12.39 0.28 13.91
C GLY A 202 11.41 0.25 15.08
N ILE A 203 10.56 -0.78 15.16
CA ILE A 203 9.61 -0.98 16.27
C ILE A 203 10.37 -1.27 17.57
N ASN A 204 11.34 -2.16 17.54
CA ASN A 204 12.13 -2.51 18.72
C ASN A 204 12.92 -1.32 19.27
N SER A 205 13.41 -0.44 18.38
CA SER A 205 14.19 0.77 18.77
C SER A 205 13.34 2.01 19.07
N GLY A 206 11.99 1.93 18.96
CA GLY A 206 11.08 3.02 19.31
C GLY A 206 10.99 4.15 18.29
N TYR A 207 11.37 3.91 17.02
CA TYR A 207 11.15 4.84 15.90
C TYR A 207 9.87 4.54 15.11
N ILE A 208 9.29 3.36 15.28
CA ILE A 208 8.04 2.95 14.69
C ILE A 208 7.17 2.38 15.80
N ASP A 209 5.96 2.86 15.93
CA ASP A 209 5.05 2.49 17.01
C ASP A 209 3.98 1.49 16.54
N ILE A 210 3.52 1.64 15.31
CA ILE A 210 2.46 0.80 14.75
C ILE A 210 2.56 0.67 13.23
N VAL A 211 2.34 -0.54 12.73
CA VAL A 211 2.18 -0.81 11.31
C VAL A 211 1.01 -1.74 11.04
N ILE A 212 0.50 -1.72 9.81
CA ILE A 212 -0.35 -2.80 9.28
C ILE A 212 0.52 -3.79 8.52
N ASP A 213 0.54 -5.05 8.95
CA ASP A 213 1.03 -6.15 8.15
C ASP A 213 -0.03 -6.53 7.10
N GLN A 214 0.26 -6.25 5.84
CA GLN A 214 -0.62 -6.56 4.72
C GLN A 214 -0.57 -8.04 4.30
N GLN A 215 0.23 -8.86 4.96
CA GLN A 215 0.42 -10.27 4.66
C GLN A 215 0.81 -10.53 3.18
N PRO A 216 1.94 -9.99 2.71
CA PRO A 216 2.33 -10.02 1.29
C PRO A 216 2.49 -11.45 0.75
N PHE A 217 2.84 -12.42 1.59
CA PHE A 217 2.86 -13.83 1.20
C PHE A 217 1.47 -14.31 0.74
N ILE A 218 0.43 -13.98 1.51
CA ILE A 218 -0.95 -14.36 1.18
C ILE A 218 -1.40 -13.63 -0.10
N GLN A 219 -1.05 -12.35 -0.25
CA GLN A 219 -1.34 -11.59 -1.47
C GLN A 219 -0.71 -12.19 -2.72
N GLY A 220 0.45 -12.82 -2.61
CA GLY A 220 1.08 -13.51 -3.74
C GLY A 220 0.56 -14.94 -3.95
N TYR A 221 0.26 -15.65 -2.86
CA TYR A 221 -0.15 -17.06 -2.90
C TYR A 221 -1.61 -17.24 -3.38
N MET A 222 -2.53 -16.48 -2.80
CA MET A 222 -3.97 -16.66 -3.07
C MET A 222 -4.40 -16.37 -4.52
N PRO A 223 -3.86 -15.37 -5.21
CA PRO A 223 -4.13 -15.19 -6.63
C PRO A 223 -3.78 -16.41 -7.48
N ILE A 224 -2.68 -17.08 -7.20
CA ILE A 224 -2.28 -18.30 -7.93
C ILE A 224 -3.25 -19.45 -7.65
N VAL A 225 -3.67 -19.61 -6.39
CA VAL A 225 -4.71 -20.60 -6.01
C VAL A 225 -6.01 -20.29 -6.76
N GLN A 226 -6.41 -19.02 -6.80
CA GLN A 226 -7.60 -18.61 -7.52
C GLN A 226 -7.52 -18.90 -9.02
N LEU A 227 -6.43 -18.53 -9.69
CA LEU A 227 -6.24 -18.83 -11.11
C LEU A 227 -6.43 -20.32 -11.39
N TYR A 228 -5.85 -21.19 -10.54
CA TYR A 228 -6.01 -22.63 -10.65
C TYR A 228 -7.49 -23.06 -10.48
N LEU A 229 -8.16 -22.56 -9.43
CA LEU A 229 -9.54 -22.92 -9.14
C LEU A 229 -10.50 -22.44 -10.25
N THR A 230 -10.29 -21.23 -10.75
CA THR A 230 -11.10 -20.70 -11.87
C THR A 230 -10.86 -21.50 -13.15
N THR A 231 -9.60 -21.74 -13.52
CA THR A 231 -9.25 -22.47 -14.74
C THR A 231 -9.76 -23.91 -14.73
N LYS A 232 -9.67 -24.60 -13.58
CA LYS A 232 -10.02 -26.02 -13.47
C LYS A 232 -11.49 -26.27 -13.16
N PHE A 233 -12.14 -25.40 -12.40
CA PHE A 233 -13.46 -25.64 -11.83
C PHE A 233 -14.47 -24.53 -12.16
N GLY A 234 -14.10 -23.51 -12.92
CA GLY A 234 -14.96 -22.40 -13.27
C GLY A 234 -15.40 -21.55 -12.06
N MET A 235 -14.57 -21.48 -11.02
CA MET A 235 -14.92 -20.68 -9.84
C MET A 235 -14.90 -19.18 -10.16
N ALA A 236 -15.86 -18.46 -9.57
CA ALA A 236 -15.88 -16.99 -9.58
C ALA A 236 -14.67 -16.40 -8.87
N GLY A 237 -14.37 -15.11 -9.10
CA GLY A 237 -13.30 -14.40 -8.46
C GLY A 237 -13.45 -14.34 -6.93
N LEU A 238 -12.36 -14.62 -6.22
CA LEU A 238 -12.28 -14.48 -4.76
C LEU A 238 -11.98 -13.02 -4.40
N ALA A 239 -12.55 -12.56 -3.29
CA ALA A 239 -12.16 -11.31 -2.64
C ALA A 239 -11.62 -11.64 -1.25
N MET A 240 -10.36 -11.25 -0.99
CA MET A 240 -9.70 -11.51 0.28
C MET A 240 -9.06 -10.23 0.80
N ASP A 241 -9.54 -9.74 1.93
CA ASP A 241 -8.92 -8.62 2.64
C ASP A 241 -7.78 -9.12 3.54
N THR A 242 -6.59 -8.57 3.34
CA THR A 242 -5.37 -8.89 4.11
C THR A 242 -4.90 -7.71 4.97
N GLY A 243 -5.66 -6.62 5.03
CA GLY A 243 -5.25 -5.31 5.59
C GLY A 243 -5.64 -5.06 7.04
N ALA A 244 -5.94 -6.10 7.85
CA ALA A 244 -6.50 -5.90 9.20
C ALA A 244 -5.53 -6.17 10.37
N ALA A 245 -4.29 -6.60 10.12
CA ALA A 245 -3.35 -7.00 11.16
C ALA A 245 -2.46 -5.83 11.62
N PHE A 246 -2.76 -5.27 12.79
CA PHE A 246 -1.88 -4.28 13.43
C PHE A 246 -0.73 -4.95 14.17
N VAL A 247 0.48 -4.44 13.95
CA VAL A 247 1.70 -4.85 14.65
C VAL A 247 2.28 -3.64 15.40
N THR A 248 2.57 -3.87 16.68
CA THR A 248 3.18 -2.92 17.60
C THR A 248 4.26 -3.64 18.41
N LYS A 249 4.99 -2.92 19.26
CA LYS A 249 5.98 -3.54 20.17
C LYS A 249 5.37 -4.61 21.10
N ALA A 250 4.07 -4.58 21.33
CA ALA A 250 3.40 -5.51 22.25
C ALA A 250 3.13 -6.91 21.65
N ASN A 251 3.13 -7.02 20.32
CA ASN A 251 2.73 -8.26 19.63
C ASN A 251 3.65 -8.67 18.46
N ILE A 252 4.83 -8.06 18.37
CA ILE A 252 5.85 -8.39 17.39
C ILE A 252 6.66 -9.63 17.79
#